data_b163110ca9dfa37ec0a7693a6fcaabad
#
_entry.id   b163110ca9dfa37ec0a7693a6fcaabad
#
_cell.length_a   1.000
_cell.length_b   1.000
_cell.length_c   1.000
_cell.angle_alpha   90.00
_cell.angle_beta   90.00
_cell.angle_gamma   90.00
#
_symmetry.space_group_name_H-M   'P 1'
#
loop_
_entity.id
_entity.type
_entity.pdbx_description
1 polymer ?
#
loop_
_entity_poly.entity_id
_entity_poly.type
_entity_poly.pdbx_seq_one_letter_code
_entity_poly.pdbx_strand_id
1 'polypeptide(L)'
;MLIIATCKAYKEGNEALKKLKAKLENLHYQCELKAWQEIRVRHLAQNTLILPLAVWDYSLEYANFLHFLNELERAKISILNPSEILKMNADKSYLKILEEANLPIIDSIIFKQNEEFDLSLIPFQKAVIKPLVGQSGYKVRFLEQKIPTKEEFPHGALIQPFIESVEELGEFCFIFFGGKFNYAIHRQTQKDWRANSNYGVKIAPLKNPSKTHIDLALKTLKALKSSNLLYARVDLLPQKNGNVLINEVELIEPSLYFDFHENALEIFIKNLLHFYLKANC
;
A
#
# COMPACT_ATOMS: atom_id res chain seq x y z
N MET A 1 -2.54 -5.85 24.11
CA MET A 1 -3.05 -4.53 23.66
C MET A 1 -2.88 -4.40 22.16
N LEU A 2 -3.83 -3.79 21.47
CA LEU A 2 -3.76 -3.48 20.04
C LEU A 2 -3.54 -1.97 19.85
N ILE A 3 -2.61 -1.57 18.99
CA ILE A 3 -2.44 -0.18 18.59
C ILE A 3 -2.66 -0.09 17.08
N ILE A 4 -3.69 0.62 16.67
CA ILE A 4 -3.87 1.01 15.28
C ILE A 4 -3.03 2.26 15.06
N ALA A 5 -1.88 2.11 14.38
CA ALA A 5 -0.98 3.21 14.12
C ALA A 5 -1.55 4.10 13.01
N THR A 6 -1.69 5.37 13.34
CA THR A 6 -2.15 6.46 12.48
C THR A 6 -0.99 7.42 12.20
N CYS A 7 -1.25 8.60 11.68
CA CYS A 7 -0.27 9.66 11.47
C CYS A 7 -0.69 10.96 12.15
N LYS A 8 0.24 11.91 12.31
CA LYS A 8 0.00 13.18 13.00
C LYS A 8 -1.19 13.98 12.44
N ALA A 9 -1.37 13.95 11.11
CA ALA A 9 -2.47 14.65 10.45
C ALA A 9 -3.84 14.00 10.69
N TYR A 10 -3.87 12.71 11.06
CA TYR A 10 -5.09 11.89 11.23
C TYR A 10 -4.99 11.04 12.50
N LYS A 11 -4.68 11.66 13.64
CA LYS A 11 -4.48 10.95 14.93
C LYS A 11 -5.66 10.05 15.30
N GLU A 12 -6.87 10.53 15.09
CA GLU A 12 -8.10 9.81 15.41
C GLU A 12 -8.49 8.79 14.31
N GLY A 13 -7.67 8.65 13.27
CA GLY A 13 -7.99 7.80 12.12
C GLY A 13 -9.21 8.30 11.33
N ASN A 14 -9.59 7.52 10.33
CA ASN A 14 -10.83 7.73 9.58
C ASN A 14 -12.00 6.91 10.21
N GLU A 15 -13.21 7.10 9.69
CA GLU A 15 -14.41 6.42 10.21
C GLU A 15 -14.30 4.88 10.17
N ALA A 16 -13.62 4.32 9.17
CA ALA A 16 -13.42 2.88 9.07
C ALA A 16 -12.54 2.34 10.22
N LEU A 17 -11.49 3.08 10.61
CA LEU A 17 -10.62 2.71 11.72
C LEU A 17 -11.29 2.93 13.08
N LYS A 18 -12.15 3.94 13.22
CA LYS A 18 -12.99 4.11 14.42
C LYS A 18 -13.96 2.96 14.58
N LYS A 19 -14.61 2.51 13.49
CA LYS A 19 -15.48 1.32 13.49
C LYS A 19 -14.69 0.06 13.86
N LEU A 20 -13.47 -0.12 13.31
CA LEU A 20 -12.60 -1.24 13.66
C LEU A 20 -12.26 -1.24 15.14
N LYS A 21 -11.82 -0.09 15.69
CA LYS A 21 -11.53 0.08 17.13
C LYS A 21 -12.74 -0.29 17.99
N ALA A 22 -13.89 0.29 17.71
CA ALA A 22 -15.13 0.04 18.49
C ALA A 22 -15.52 -1.46 18.48
N LYS A 23 -15.40 -2.14 17.33
CA LYS A 23 -15.69 -3.59 17.25
C LYS A 23 -14.68 -4.42 18.04
N LEU A 24 -13.39 -4.06 18.04
CA LEU A 24 -12.37 -4.75 18.85
C LEU A 24 -12.63 -4.55 20.36
N GLU A 25 -13.02 -3.35 20.77
CA GLU A 25 -13.38 -3.05 22.17
C GLU A 25 -14.63 -3.81 22.61
N ASN A 26 -15.66 -3.93 21.74
CA ASN A 26 -16.84 -4.75 22.02
C ASN A 26 -16.51 -6.26 22.15
N LEU A 27 -15.42 -6.70 21.54
CA LEU A 27 -14.87 -8.05 21.72
C LEU A 27 -13.90 -8.15 22.91
N HIS A 28 -13.87 -7.13 23.78
CA HIS A 28 -13.03 -7.03 24.99
C HIS A 28 -11.53 -6.96 24.70
N TYR A 29 -11.10 -6.54 23.51
CA TYR A 29 -9.73 -6.24 23.21
C TYR A 29 -9.43 -4.77 23.50
N GLN A 30 -8.43 -4.52 24.33
CA GLN A 30 -7.91 -3.17 24.54
C GLN A 30 -7.30 -2.64 23.23
N CYS A 31 -7.84 -1.54 22.67
CA CYS A 31 -7.44 -0.98 21.37
C CYS A 31 -7.28 0.55 21.43
N GLU A 32 -6.19 1.06 20.89
CA GLU A 32 -5.86 2.49 20.84
C GLU A 32 -5.60 2.91 19.39
N LEU A 33 -6.09 4.11 18.98
CA LEU A 33 -5.62 4.83 17.79
C LEU A 33 -4.50 5.76 18.22
N LYS A 34 -3.34 5.69 17.56
CA LYS A 34 -2.17 6.50 17.95
C LYS A 34 -1.28 6.81 16.78
N ALA A 35 -0.88 8.08 16.64
CA ALA A 35 0.11 8.46 15.63
C ALA A 35 1.41 7.70 15.85
N TRP A 36 1.95 7.06 14.79
CA TRP A 36 3.15 6.23 14.89
C TRP A 36 4.35 6.99 15.46
N GLN A 37 4.45 8.29 15.18
CA GLN A 37 5.50 9.15 15.71
C GLN A 37 5.41 9.37 17.24
N GLU A 38 4.25 9.10 17.84
CA GLU A 38 4.00 9.25 19.29
C GLU A 38 4.11 7.90 20.04
N ILE A 39 4.26 6.79 19.31
CA ILE A 39 4.47 5.48 19.90
C ILE A 39 5.89 5.42 20.49
N ARG A 40 5.98 5.22 21.80
CA ARG A 40 7.26 5.06 22.50
C ARG A 40 7.51 3.58 22.73
N VAL A 41 8.25 2.93 21.82
CA VAL A 41 8.47 1.47 21.77
C VAL A 41 8.95 0.93 23.10
N ARG A 42 9.87 1.63 23.79
CA ARG A 42 10.40 1.24 25.11
C ARG A 42 9.37 1.13 26.24
N HIS A 43 8.18 1.70 26.06
CA HIS A 43 7.10 1.69 27.06
C HIS A 43 6.00 0.67 26.73
N LEU A 44 6.13 -0.06 25.62
CA LEU A 44 5.14 -1.04 25.21
C LEU A 44 5.32 -2.36 25.97
N ALA A 45 4.20 -2.97 26.32
CA ALA A 45 4.21 -4.33 26.83
C ALA A 45 4.51 -5.32 25.69
N GLN A 46 5.19 -6.44 25.99
CA GLN A 46 5.62 -7.44 25.01
C GLN A 46 4.45 -8.03 24.19
N ASN A 47 3.26 -8.11 24.78
CA ASN A 47 2.06 -8.58 24.11
C ASN A 47 1.32 -7.49 23.33
N THR A 48 1.96 -6.33 23.06
CA THR A 48 1.39 -5.29 22.19
C THR A 48 1.52 -5.71 20.74
N LEU A 49 0.44 -5.51 19.97
CA LEU A 49 0.43 -5.67 18.51
C LEU A 49 0.13 -4.35 17.85
N ILE A 50 0.94 -3.97 16.87
CA ILE A 50 0.79 -2.74 16.10
C ILE A 50 0.20 -3.05 14.73
N LEU A 51 -0.77 -2.24 14.28
CA LEU A 51 -1.42 -2.28 12.98
C LEU A 51 -1.17 -0.95 12.26
N PRO A 52 -0.27 -0.85 11.28
CA PRO A 52 0.08 0.43 10.63
C PRO A 52 -0.92 0.82 9.54
N LEU A 53 -2.22 0.80 9.84
CA LEU A 53 -3.30 0.96 8.86
C LEU A 53 -3.51 2.39 8.35
N ALA A 54 -2.89 3.40 8.99
CA ALA A 54 -3.05 4.80 8.59
C ALA A 54 -1.77 5.63 8.81
N VAL A 55 -0.61 5.03 8.59
CA VAL A 55 0.70 5.71 8.64
C VAL A 55 0.96 6.52 7.36
N TRP A 56 -0.05 7.24 6.87
CA TRP A 56 -0.09 7.89 5.54
C TRP A 56 0.94 9.01 5.33
N ASP A 57 1.75 9.32 6.31
CA ASP A 57 2.85 10.29 6.21
C ASP A 57 4.24 9.63 6.29
N TYR A 58 4.33 8.29 6.30
CA TYR A 58 5.59 7.58 6.50
C TYR A 58 6.67 7.98 5.48
N SER A 59 6.28 8.26 4.25
CA SER A 59 7.22 8.64 3.19
C SER A 59 7.79 10.05 3.37
N LEU A 60 7.10 10.93 4.09
CA LEU A 60 7.57 12.29 4.41
C LEU A 60 8.59 12.26 5.55
N GLU A 61 8.53 11.25 6.40
CA GLU A 61 9.44 11.02 7.53
C GLU A 61 10.14 9.65 7.39
N TYR A 62 10.55 9.25 6.18
CA TYR A 62 10.96 7.90 5.83
C TYR A 62 12.06 7.33 6.75
N ALA A 63 13.12 8.10 7.02
CA ALA A 63 14.19 7.67 7.92
C ALA A 63 13.67 7.39 9.35
N ASN A 64 12.75 8.23 9.85
CA ASN A 64 12.11 8.04 11.16
C ASN A 64 11.21 6.81 11.16
N PHE A 65 10.50 6.54 10.06
CA PHE A 65 9.66 5.35 9.93
C PHE A 65 10.51 4.06 9.93
N LEU A 66 11.62 4.04 9.18
CA LEU A 66 12.56 2.90 9.22
C LEU A 66 13.17 2.71 10.61
N HIS A 67 13.50 3.81 11.29
CA HIS A 67 13.99 3.75 12.67
C HIS A 67 12.94 3.15 13.61
N PHE A 68 11.68 3.58 13.51
CA PHE A 68 10.56 3.03 14.28
C PHE A 68 10.40 1.52 14.06
N LEU A 69 10.44 1.04 12.80
CA LEU A 69 10.38 -0.40 12.50
C LEU A 69 11.56 -1.16 13.12
N ASN A 70 12.77 -0.59 13.06
CA ASN A 70 13.97 -1.18 13.68
C ASN A 70 13.88 -1.23 15.21
N GLU A 71 13.29 -0.20 15.85
CA GLU A 71 13.05 -0.23 17.30
C GLU A 71 12.06 -1.33 17.69
N LEU A 72 10.98 -1.52 16.93
CA LEU A 72 10.01 -2.60 17.15
C LEU A 72 10.68 -3.98 17.07
N GLU A 73 11.51 -4.20 16.04
CA GLU A 73 12.26 -5.45 15.87
C GLU A 73 13.20 -5.74 17.08
N ARG A 74 14.00 -4.72 17.47
CA ARG A 74 14.92 -4.85 18.62
C ARG A 74 14.17 -5.13 19.92
N ALA A 75 13.02 -4.50 20.11
CA ALA A 75 12.17 -4.69 21.28
C ALA A 75 11.30 -5.95 21.19
N LYS A 76 11.30 -6.66 20.06
CA LYS A 76 10.46 -7.83 19.79
C LYS A 76 8.97 -7.53 19.94
N ILE A 77 8.55 -6.30 19.62
CA ILE A 77 7.16 -5.90 19.58
C ILE A 77 6.58 -6.25 18.20
N SER A 78 5.47 -6.97 18.21
CA SER A 78 4.83 -7.43 16.97
C SER A 78 4.18 -6.30 16.21
N ILE A 79 4.37 -6.28 14.87
CA ILE A 79 3.68 -5.41 13.93
C ILE A 79 3.12 -6.26 12.78
N LEU A 80 1.93 -5.97 12.30
CA LEU A 80 1.30 -6.60 11.15
C LEU A 80 0.98 -5.56 10.07
N ASN A 81 1.52 -5.69 8.84
CA ASN A 81 2.34 -6.82 8.37
C ASN A 81 3.77 -6.77 8.98
N PRO A 82 4.61 -7.83 8.80
CA PRO A 82 5.95 -7.88 9.40
C PRO A 82 6.86 -6.74 8.92
N SER A 83 7.73 -6.23 9.80
CA SER A 83 8.62 -5.08 9.52
C SER A 83 9.46 -5.26 8.25
N GLU A 84 9.97 -6.46 7.99
CA GLU A 84 10.75 -6.76 6.78
C GLU A 84 9.95 -6.54 5.49
N ILE A 85 8.66 -6.90 5.51
CA ILE A 85 7.74 -6.70 4.39
C ILE A 85 7.40 -5.21 4.24
N LEU A 86 7.16 -4.50 5.36
CA LEU A 86 6.90 -3.06 5.34
C LEU A 86 8.10 -2.30 4.77
N LYS A 87 9.33 -2.62 5.20
CA LYS A 87 10.57 -2.01 4.69
C LYS A 87 10.75 -2.26 3.20
N MET A 88 10.53 -3.50 2.74
CA MET A 88 10.62 -3.85 1.32
C MET A 88 9.58 -3.09 0.50
N ASN A 89 8.33 -3.02 0.97
CA ASN A 89 7.23 -2.40 0.22
C ASN A 89 7.26 -0.87 0.26
N ALA A 90 7.99 -0.26 1.21
CA ALA A 90 8.11 1.20 1.31
C ALA A 90 8.86 1.83 0.12
N ASP A 91 9.68 1.06 -0.57
CA ASP A 91 10.43 1.47 -1.77
C ASP A 91 9.93 0.70 -3.00
N LYS A 92 9.43 1.42 -4.01
CA LYS A 92 8.87 0.86 -5.25
C LYS A 92 9.87 0.05 -6.09
N SER A 93 11.14 0.00 -5.69
CA SER A 93 12.13 -0.91 -6.32
C SER A 93 11.73 -2.38 -6.22
N TYR A 94 10.77 -2.75 -5.35
CA TYR A 94 10.20 -4.09 -5.32
C TYR A 94 9.58 -4.52 -6.66
N LEU A 95 9.22 -3.57 -7.53
CA LEU A 95 8.73 -3.88 -8.88
C LEU A 95 9.74 -4.69 -9.70
N LYS A 96 11.05 -4.52 -9.46
CA LYS A 96 12.08 -5.37 -10.10
C LYS A 96 11.94 -6.85 -9.76
N ILE A 97 11.51 -7.18 -8.54
CA ILE A 97 11.26 -8.57 -8.13
C ILE A 97 10.12 -9.17 -8.97
N LEU A 98 9.10 -8.34 -9.27
CA LEU A 98 7.97 -8.77 -10.11
C LEU A 98 8.37 -8.92 -11.58
N GLU A 99 9.22 -8.03 -12.08
CA GLU A 99 9.81 -8.10 -13.43
C GLU A 99 10.63 -9.38 -13.60
N GLU A 100 11.54 -9.65 -12.67
CA GLU A 100 12.37 -10.88 -12.65
C GLU A 100 11.51 -12.15 -12.55
N ALA A 101 10.33 -12.07 -11.94
CA ALA A 101 9.35 -13.14 -11.91
C ALA A 101 8.50 -13.24 -13.20
N ASN A 102 8.80 -12.46 -14.24
CA ASN A 102 8.07 -12.36 -15.51
C ASN A 102 6.57 -12.05 -15.32
N LEU A 103 6.24 -11.23 -14.33
CA LEU A 103 4.87 -10.75 -14.13
C LEU A 103 4.62 -9.48 -14.96
N PRO A 104 3.39 -9.26 -15.46
CA PRO A 104 3.05 -8.12 -16.31
C PRO A 104 3.01 -6.82 -15.49
N ILE A 105 4.16 -6.23 -15.23
CA ILE A 105 4.29 -4.90 -14.64
C ILE A 105 4.28 -3.82 -15.74
N ILE A 106 4.10 -2.57 -15.35
CA ILE A 106 4.36 -1.42 -16.22
C ILE A 106 5.88 -1.29 -16.39
N ASP A 107 6.37 -1.16 -17.63
CA ASP A 107 7.79 -0.93 -17.90
C ASP A 107 8.32 0.22 -17.04
N SER A 108 9.45 0.01 -16.39
CA SER A 108 9.88 0.89 -15.32
C SER A 108 11.36 1.20 -15.39
N ILE A 109 11.73 2.48 -15.42
CA ILE A 109 13.09 2.94 -15.27
C ILE A 109 13.25 3.54 -13.88
N ILE A 110 14.19 3.01 -13.11
CA ILE A 110 14.40 3.38 -11.71
C ILE A 110 15.71 4.15 -11.61
N PHE A 111 15.62 5.36 -11.08
CA PHE A 111 16.74 6.16 -10.62
C PHE A 111 16.78 6.09 -9.09
N LYS A 112 17.83 5.47 -8.56
CA LYS A 112 18.01 5.33 -7.10
C LYS A 112 18.42 6.66 -6.47
N GLN A 113 18.38 6.69 -5.14
CA GLN A 113 18.89 7.81 -4.37
C GLN A 113 20.29 8.17 -4.82
N ASN A 114 20.56 9.47 -5.04
CA ASN A 114 21.83 10.06 -5.51
C ASN A 114 22.21 9.78 -6.97
N GLU A 115 21.46 9.00 -7.73
CA GLU A 115 21.68 8.88 -9.18
C GLU A 115 21.23 10.15 -9.91
N GLU A 116 21.92 10.50 -11.00
CA GLU A 116 21.51 11.58 -11.90
C GLU A 116 20.35 11.10 -12.78
N PHE A 117 19.40 12.01 -13.07
CA PHE A 117 18.29 11.71 -13.98
C PHE A 117 18.75 11.83 -15.44
N ASP A 118 19.24 10.73 -16.00
CA ASP A 118 19.56 10.66 -17.44
C ASP A 118 18.28 10.42 -18.25
N LEU A 119 17.67 11.51 -18.72
CA LEU A 119 16.43 11.44 -19.50
C LEU A 119 16.61 10.83 -20.88
N SER A 120 17.83 10.67 -21.38
CA SER A 120 18.11 9.99 -22.66
C SER A 120 17.79 8.49 -22.61
N LEU A 121 17.71 7.93 -21.40
CA LEU A 121 17.36 6.53 -21.17
C LEU A 121 15.83 6.28 -21.23
N ILE A 122 15.01 7.33 -21.35
CA ILE A 122 13.55 7.21 -21.30
C ILE A 122 13.00 7.01 -22.71
N PRO A 123 12.54 5.79 -23.09
CA PRO A 123 12.03 5.52 -24.44
C PRO A 123 10.56 5.90 -24.61
N PHE A 124 9.90 6.42 -23.56
CA PHE A 124 8.45 6.66 -23.54
C PHE A 124 8.11 8.04 -24.08
N GLN A 125 7.19 8.11 -25.05
CA GLN A 125 6.71 9.39 -25.61
C GLN A 125 5.95 10.23 -24.57
N LYS A 126 5.13 9.58 -23.73
CA LYS A 126 4.41 10.21 -22.63
C LYS A 126 4.73 9.41 -21.36
N ALA A 127 5.40 10.05 -20.43
CA ALA A 127 5.90 9.38 -19.24
C ALA A 127 5.38 10.02 -17.96
N VAL A 128 5.27 9.20 -16.93
CA VAL A 128 4.92 9.60 -15.56
C VAL A 128 6.12 9.34 -14.66
N ILE A 129 6.46 10.31 -13.83
CA ILE A 129 7.46 10.16 -12.77
C ILE A 129 6.77 10.05 -11.41
N LYS A 130 7.25 9.12 -10.59
CA LYS A 130 6.75 8.84 -9.23
C LYS A 130 7.94 8.76 -8.27
N PRO A 131 7.84 9.25 -7.02
CA PRO A 131 8.85 8.95 -5.99
C PRO A 131 8.98 7.43 -5.78
N LEU A 132 10.20 6.92 -5.57
CA LEU A 132 10.39 5.52 -5.12
C LEU A 132 9.74 5.30 -3.77
N VAL A 133 9.95 6.23 -2.85
CA VAL A 133 9.28 6.24 -1.54
C VAL A 133 8.20 7.30 -1.56
N GLY A 134 6.94 6.86 -1.60
CA GLY A 134 5.80 7.79 -1.73
C GLY A 134 4.46 7.06 -1.73
N GLN A 135 3.44 7.76 -1.27
CA GLN A 135 2.05 7.28 -1.19
C GLN A 135 1.08 8.36 -1.69
N SER A 136 -0.19 7.98 -1.84
CA SER A 136 -1.30 8.91 -2.11
C SER A 136 -1.14 9.80 -3.35
N GLY A 137 -0.31 9.40 -4.31
CA GLY A 137 -0.02 10.17 -5.52
C GLY A 137 0.82 11.44 -5.30
N TYR A 138 1.42 11.60 -4.11
CA TYR A 138 2.28 12.74 -3.81
C TYR A 138 3.48 12.80 -4.78
N LYS A 139 3.73 13.98 -5.37
CA LYS A 139 4.74 14.23 -6.42
C LYS A 139 4.63 13.36 -7.67
N VAL A 140 3.53 12.63 -7.88
CA VAL A 140 3.28 11.91 -9.12
C VAL A 140 2.81 12.91 -10.18
N ARG A 141 3.53 12.99 -11.31
CA ARG A 141 3.27 13.94 -12.39
C ARG A 141 3.74 13.43 -13.74
N PHE A 142 3.34 14.07 -14.82
CA PHE A 142 3.96 13.86 -16.12
C PHE A 142 5.41 14.35 -16.11
N LEU A 143 6.29 13.60 -16.77
CA LEU A 143 7.73 13.88 -16.79
C LEU A 143 8.03 15.22 -17.49
N GLU A 144 7.35 15.51 -18.60
CA GLU A 144 7.52 16.70 -19.42
C GLU A 144 7.16 18.02 -18.71
N GLN A 145 6.42 17.96 -17.60
CA GLN A 145 6.02 19.17 -16.86
C GLN A 145 7.21 19.89 -16.23
N LYS A 146 8.24 19.15 -15.84
CA LYS A 146 9.41 19.69 -15.17
C LYS A 146 10.55 18.67 -15.17
N ILE A 147 11.80 19.12 -15.42
CA ILE A 147 12.99 18.28 -15.25
C ILE A 147 13.08 17.82 -13.79
N PRO A 148 13.20 16.51 -13.53
CA PRO A 148 13.29 15.99 -12.16
C PRO A 148 14.63 16.38 -11.52
N THR A 149 14.63 16.61 -10.22
CA THR A 149 15.84 16.88 -9.45
C THR A 149 15.94 15.98 -8.22
N LYS A 150 17.15 15.83 -7.67
CA LYS A 150 17.38 15.02 -6.45
C LYS A 150 16.65 15.60 -5.23
N GLU A 151 16.50 16.92 -5.16
CA GLU A 151 15.75 17.60 -4.10
C GLU A 151 14.26 17.31 -4.19
N GLU A 152 13.72 17.20 -5.42
CA GLU A 152 12.33 16.81 -5.63
C GLU A 152 12.10 15.33 -5.25
N PHE A 153 13.08 14.45 -5.57
CA PHE A 153 13.01 12.99 -5.34
C PHE A 153 14.19 12.50 -4.49
N PRO A 154 14.25 12.85 -3.19
CA PRO A 154 15.43 12.60 -2.35
C PRO A 154 15.72 11.10 -2.11
N HIS A 155 14.75 10.23 -2.33
CA HIS A 155 14.90 8.77 -2.23
C HIS A 155 14.92 8.08 -3.60
N GLY A 156 15.06 8.86 -4.70
CA GLY A 156 15.00 8.36 -6.06
C GLY A 156 13.59 8.39 -6.65
N ALA A 157 13.50 8.04 -7.93
CA ALA A 157 12.25 8.07 -8.68
C ALA A 157 12.09 6.88 -9.62
N LEU A 158 10.85 6.58 -9.93
CA LEU A 158 10.38 5.61 -10.91
C LEU A 158 9.77 6.36 -12.08
N ILE A 159 10.21 6.08 -13.32
CA ILE A 159 9.64 6.62 -14.55
C ILE A 159 9.00 5.49 -15.33
N GLN A 160 7.75 5.69 -15.74
CA GLN A 160 6.92 4.71 -16.43
C GLN A 160 6.21 5.37 -17.62
N PRO A 161 5.85 4.61 -18.69
CA PRO A 161 4.93 5.14 -19.70
C PRO A 161 3.59 5.47 -19.04
N PHE A 162 2.94 6.50 -19.53
CA PHE A 162 1.57 6.79 -19.15
C PHE A 162 0.63 5.75 -19.77
N ILE A 163 -0.12 5.06 -18.94
CA ILE A 163 -1.09 4.05 -19.39
C ILE A 163 -2.44 4.72 -19.60
N GLU A 164 -2.71 5.15 -20.83
CA GLU A 164 -3.91 5.95 -21.18
C GLU A 164 -5.23 5.28 -20.80
N SER A 165 -5.27 3.95 -20.80
CA SER A 165 -6.49 3.21 -20.42
C SER A 165 -6.98 3.50 -19.00
N VAL A 166 -6.14 4.07 -18.11
CA VAL A 166 -6.56 4.48 -16.76
C VAL A 166 -7.65 5.54 -16.78
N GLU A 167 -7.66 6.42 -17.78
CA GLU A 167 -8.68 7.48 -17.91
C GLU A 167 -10.06 6.91 -18.27
N GLU A 168 -10.10 5.85 -19.09
CA GLU A 168 -11.35 5.22 -19.53
C GLU A 168 -11.77 4.06 -18.64
N LEU A 169 -10.82 3.21 -18.23
CA LEU A 169 -11.08 1.95 -17.55
C LEU A 169 -10.80 2.00 -16.04
N GLY A 170 -10.17 3.08 -15.56
CA GLY A 170 -9.80 3.23 -14.16
C GLY A 170 -8.76 2.22 -13.70
N GLU A 171 -8.83 1.86 -12.44
CA GLU A 171 -7.91 0.93 -11.78
C GLU A 171 -8.70 -0.07 -10.92
N PHE A 172 -8.23 -1.32 -10.89
CA PHE A 172 -8.82 -2.40 -10.11
C PHE A 172 -7.95 -2.71 -8.89
N CYS A 173 -8.52 -2.58 -7.70
CA CYS A 173 -7.83 -2.86 -6.44
C CYS A 173 -8.31 -4.19 -5.86
N PHE A 174 -7.43 -5.17 -5.77
CA PHE A 174 -7.74 -6.51 -5.24
C PHE A 174 -7.32 -6.57 -3.77
N ILE A 175 -8.28 -6.85 -2.88
CA ILE A 175 -8.09 -6.85 -1.43
C ILE A 175 -7.98 -8.29 -0.92
N PHE A 176 -6.96 -8.53 -0.10
CA PHE A 176 -6.64 -9.81 0.50
C PHE A 176 -6.61 -9.71 2.02
N PHE A 177 -7.18 -10.71 2.71
CA PHE A 177 -7.06 -10.88 4.16
C PHE A 177 -6.59 -12.29 4.47
N GLY A 178 -5.56 -12.42 5.33
CA GLY A 178 -4.97 -13.72 5.66
C GLY A 178 -4.46 -14.49 4.45
N GLY A 179 -3.96 -13.78 3.43
CA GLY A 179 -3.49 -14.36 2.18
C GLY A 179 -4.58 -14.83 1.21
N LYS A 180 -5.86 -14.59 1.51
CA LYS A 180 -6.99 -14.98 0.67
C LYS A 180 -7.63 -13.76 0.02
N PHE A 181 -7.97 -13.88 -1.27
CA PHE A 181 -8.78 -12.89 -1.96
C PHE A 181 -10.14 -12.76 -1.28
N ASN A 182 -10.59 -11.52 -1.05
CA ASN A 182 -11.87 -11.23 -0.45
C ASN A 182 -12.80 -10.51 -1.43
N TYR A 183 -12.40 -9.36 -1.93
CA TYR A 183 -13.16 -8.55 -2.88
C TYR A 183 -12.24 -7.65 -3.69
N ALA A 184 -12.82 -7.02 -4.71
CA ALA A 184 -12.12 -6.04 -5.50
C ALA A 184 -12.94 -4.75 -5.63
N ILE A 185 -12.23 -3.64 -5.78
CA ILE A 185 -12.77 -2.29 -5.93
C ILE A 185 -12.35 -1.76 -7.28
N HIS A 186 -13.26 -1.04 -7.93
CA HIS A 186 -12.99 -0.24 -9.11
C HIS A 186 -12.83 1.22 -8.70
N ARG A 187 -11.69 1.82 -9.02
CA ARG A 187 -11.40 3.25 -8.88
C ARG A 187 -11.47 3.89 -10.27
N GLN A 188 -12.55 4.58 -10.58
CA GLN A 188 -12.70 5.30 -11.84
C GLN A 188 -12.21 6.74 -11.69
N THR A 189 -11.24 7.12 -12.50
CA THR A 189 -10.74 8.50 -12.60
C THR A 189 -11.84 9.44 -13.12
N GLN A 190 -11.79 10.72 -12.77
CA GLN A 190 -12.79 11.70 -13.18
C GLN A 190 -12.14 12.94 -13.81
N LYS A 191 -11.66 13.88 -12.99
CA LYS A 191 -11.02 15.12 -13.44
C LYS A 191 -9.51 15.01 -13.55
N ASP A 192 -8.93 14.10 -12.81
CA ASP A 192 -7.50 13.84 -12.77
C ASP A 192 -7.27 12.37 -13.14
N TRP A 193 -6.21 12.10 -13.87
CA TRP A 193 -5.85 10.74 -14.31
C TRP A 193 -5.31 9.84 -13.17
N ARG A 194 -4.92 10.44 -12.05
CA ARG A 194 -4.43 9.68 -10.89
C ARG A 194 -5.58 9.01 -10.16
N ALA A 195 -5.58 7.69 -10.14
CA ALA A 195 -6.62 6.89 -9.52
C ALA A 195 -6.50 6.86 -7.99
N ASN A 196 -6.49 8.03 -7.35
CA ASN A 196 -6.38 8.17 -5.89
C ASN A 196 -7.47 9.10 -5.35
N SER A 197 -7.95 8.83 -4.13
CA SER A 197 -9.03 9.58 -3.48
C SER A 197 -8.75 11.09 -3.36
N ASN A 198 -7.48 11.47 -3.20
CA ASN A 198 -7.08 12.88 -3.15
C ASN A 198 -7.33 13.64 -4.46
N TYR A 199 -7.54 12.93 -5.56
CA TYR A 199 -7.74 13.49 -6.90
C TYR A 199 -9.17 13.29 -7.42
N GLY A 200 -10.09 12.86 -6.57
CA GLY A 200 -11.51 12.80 -6.90
C GLY A 200 -11.90 11.60 -7.76
N VAL A 201 -11.60 10.38 -7.31
CA VAL A 201 -12.04 9.15 -7.97
C VAL A 201 -13.44 8.74 -7.55
N LYS A 202 -14.18 8.12 -8.46
CA LYS A 202 -15.39 7.36 -8.13
C LYS A 202 -14.99 5.95 -7.73
N ILE A 203 -15.42 5.52 -6.54
CA ILE A 203 -15.10 4.21 -5.98
C ILE A 203 -16.37 3.36 -5.98
N ALA A 204 -16.26 2.11 -6.45
CA ALA A 204 -17.35 1.15 -6.46
C ALA A 204 -16.82 -0.29 -6.30
N PRO A 205 -17.64 -1.24 -5.79
CA PRO A 205 -17.28 -2.65 -5.86
C PRO A 205 -17.06 -3.10 -7.30
N LEU A 206 -15.97 -3.80 -7.57
CA LEU A 206 -15.75 -4.48 -8.85
C LEU A 206 -16.58 -5.77 -8.86
N LYS A 207 -17.71 -5.75 -9.58
CA LYS A 207 -18.59 -6.92 -9.71
C LYS A 207 -17.92 -7.98 -10.57
N ASN A 208 -17.95 -9.24 -10.11
CA ASN A 208 -17.45 -10.41 -10.85
C ASN A 208 -16.00 -10.23 -11.37
N PRO A 209 -15.01 -9.98 -10.48
CA PRO A 209 -13.62 -9.84 -10.91
C PRO A 209 -13.18 -11.12 -11.61
N SER A 210 -12.43 -10.98 -12.71
CA SER A 210 -11.93 -12.11 -13.48
C SER A 210 -11.04 -13.02 -12.64
N LYS A 211 -11.23 -14.34 -12.76
CA LYS A 211 -10.37 -15.32 -12.10
C LYS A 211 -8.89 -15.13 -12.49
N THR A 212 -8.63 -14.81 -13.75
CA THR A 212 -7.25 -14.56 -14.23
C THR A 212 -6.60 -13.37 -13.53
N HIS A 213 -7.37 -12.32 -13.24
CA HIS A 213 -6.86 -11.15 -12.48
C HIS A 213 -6.63 -11.49 -11.01
N ILE A 214 -7.52 -12.27 -10.39
CA ILE A 214 -7.33 -12.78 -9.01
C ILE A 214 -6.07 -13.65 -8.95
N ASP A 215 -5.90 -14.57 -9.88
CA ASP A 215 -4.75 -15.47 -9.95
C ASP A 215 -3.44 -14.68 -10.18
N LEU A 216 -3.47 -13.62 -11.00
CA LEU A 216 -2.34 -12.71 -11.18
C LEU A 216 -1.98 -12.00 -9.86
N ALA A 217 -2.96 -11.42 -9.18
CA ALA A 217 -2.73 -10.74 -7.91
C ALA A 217 -2.16 -11.70 -6.84
N LEU A 218 -2.63 -12.96 -6.79
CA LEU A 218 -2.05 -14.00 -5.92
C LEU A 218 -0.60 -14.33 -6.30
N LYS A 219 -0.29 -14.46 -7.59
CA LYS A 219 1.09 -14.68 -8.08
C LYS A 219 2.00 -13.51 -7.71
N THR A 220 1.48 -12.28 -7.79
CA THR A 220 2.20 -11.06 -7.39
C THR A 220 2.59 -11.10 -5.91
N LEU A 221 1.64 -11.41 -5.02
CA LEU A 221 1.92 -11.56 -3.59
C LEU A 221 2.91 -12.70 -3.31
N LYS A 222 2.81 -13.81 -4.04
CA LYS A 222 3.74 -14.94 -3.92
C LYS A 222 5.16 -14.54 -4.32
N ALA A 223 5.34 -13.81 -5.41
CA ALA A 223 6.66 -13.33 -5.87
C ALA A 223 7.33 -12.43 -4.81
N LEU A 224 6.55 -11.61 -4.13
CA LEU A 224 7.03 -10.74 -3.03
C LEU A 224 7.13 -11.48 -1.68
N LYS A 225 6.94 -12.80 -1.62
CA LYS A 225 6.89 -13.59 -0.38
C LYS A 225 5.84 -13.09 0.62
N SER A 226 4.77 -12.48 0.11
CA SER A 226 3.71 -11.79 0.87
C SER A 226 2.38 -12.54 0.86
N SER A 227 2.41 -13.86 0.65
CA SER A 227 1.19 -14.67 0.50
C SER A 227 0.43 -14.94 1.80
N ASN A 228 1.04 -14.70 2.96
CA ASN A 228 0.42 -14.99 4.27
C ASN A 228 0.48 -13.77 5.18
N LEU A 229 0.01 -12.63 4.69
CA LEU A 229 -0.07 -11.39 5.45
C LEU A 229 -1.49 -11.18 5.97
N LEU A 230 -1.62 -10.37 7.02
CA LEU A 230 -2.94 -9.99 7.54
C LEU A 230 -3.79 -9.34 6.45
N TYR A 231 -3.19 -8.42 5.70
CA TYR A 231 -3.83 -7.71 4.58
C TYR A 231 -2.84 -7.43 3.46
N ALA A 232 -3.37 -7.29 2.27
CA ALA A 232 -2.65 -6.78 1.11
C ALA A 232 -3.64 -6.17 0.12
N ARG A 233 -3.19 -5.20 -0.67
CA ARG A 233 -3.89 -4.69 -1.84
C ARG A 233 -2.97 -4.76 -3.06
N VAL A 234 -3.48 -5.32 -4.15
CA VAL A 234 -2.80 -5.35 -5.45
C VAL A 234 -3.62 -4.51 -6.42
N ASP A 235 -3.00 -3.49 -6.98
CA ASP A 235 -3.63 -2.55 -7.90
C ASP A 235 -3.25 -2.88 -9.33
N LEU A 236 -4.25 -3.12 -10.18
CA LEU A 236 -4.09 -3.52 -11.57
C LEU A 236 -4.69 -2.46 -12.51
N LEU A 237 -3.96 -2.11 -13.57
CA LEU A 237 -4.46 -1.26 -14.65
C LEU A 237 -4.99 -2.12 -15.80
N PRO A 238 -6.31 -2.11 -16.05
CA PRO A 238 -6.90 -2.80 -17.20
C PRO A 238 -6.47 -2.16 -18.50
N GLN A 239 -6.27 -2.98 -19.55
CA GLN A 239 -5.91 -2.59 -20.88
C GLN A 239 -7.11 -2.80 -21.84
N LYS A 240 -7.18 -2.02 -22.93
CA LYS A 240 -8.27 -2.16 -23.93
C LYS A 240 -8.35 -3.54 -24.58
N ASN A 241 -7.26 -4.29 -24.60
CA ASN A 241 -7.21 -5.66 -25.12
C ASN A 241 -7.67 -6.74 -24.11
N GLY A 242 -8.14 -6.33 -22.91
CA GLY A 242 -8.58 -7.22 -21.84
C GLY A 242 -7.49 -7.72 -20.93
N ASN A 243 -6.21 -7.43 -21.18
CA ASN A 243 -5.11 -7.71 -20.29
C ASN A 243 -5.09 -6.70 -19.13
N VAL A 244 -4.24 -6.95 -18.14
CA VAL A 244 -3.99 -6.03 -17.03
C VAL A 244 -2.49 -5.91 -16.77
N LEU A 245 -2.06 -4.74 -16.28
CA LEU A 245 -0.71 -4.52 -15.80
C LEU A 245 -0.73 -4.30 -14.28
N ILE A 246 0.25 -4.83 -13.57
CA ILE A 246 0.43 -4.55 -12.15
C ILE A 246 0.96 -3.13 -12.02
N ASN A 247 0.20 -2.26 -11.36
CA ASN A 247 0.58 -0.87 -11.10
C ASN A 247 1.30 -0.73 -9.76
N GLU A 248 0.71 -1.29 -8.70
CA GLU A 248 1.23 -1.13 -7.34
C GLU A 248 0.80 -2.31 -6.45
N VAL A 249 1.60 -2.57 -5.41
CA VAL A 249 1.25 -3.49 -4.31
C VAL A 249 1.35 -2.71 -3.02
N GLU A 250 0.28 -2.63 -2.25
CA GLU A 250 0.24 -1.92 -0.97
C GLU A 250 0.15 -2.91 0.19
N LEU A 251 1.20 -2.95 1.00
CA LEU A 251 1.34 -3.85 2.15
C LEU A 251 1.52 -3.09 3.47
N ILE A 252 1.60 -1.75 3.43
CA ILE A 252 1.82 -0.89 4.61
C ILE A 252 0.48 -0.36 5.11
N GLU A 253 -0.13 0.58 4.37
CA GLU A 253 -1.32 1.33 4.80
C GLU A 253 -2.40 1.44 3.71
N PRO A 254 -2.75 0.34 3.02
CA PRO A 254 -3.75 0.39 1.97
C PRO A 254 -5.11 0.85 2.48
N SER A 255 -5.81 1.65 1.69
CA SER A 255 -7.25 1.76 1.87
C SER A 255 -7.89 0.39 1.62
N LEU A 256 -8.48 -0.19 2.66
CA LEU A 256 -9.08 -1.52 2.60
C LEU A 256 -10.55 -1.51 2.21
N TYR A 257 -11.17 -0.32 2.09
CA TYR A 257 -12.54 -0.16 1.58
C TYR A 257 -13.60 -1.00 2.28
N PHE A 258 -13.55 -1.12 3.62
CA PHE A 258 -14.45 -1.96 4.40
C PHE A 258 -15.95 -1.71 4.17
N ASP A 259 -16.34 -0.46 3.84
CA ASP A 259 -17.73 -0.09 3.61
C ASP A 259 -18.27 -0.54 2.23
N PHE A 260 -17.41 -1.09 1.35
CA PHE A 260 -17.78 -1.49 -0.01
C PHE A 260 -18.04 -2.99 -0.17
N HIS A 261 -17.85 -3.78 0.87
CA HIS A 261 -18.14 -5.21 0.85
C HIS A 261 -18.79 -5.64 2.16
N GLU A 262 -19.88 -6.41 2.06
CA GLU A 262 -20.59 -6.95 3.22
C GLU A 262 -19.64 -7.81 4.07
N ASN A 263 -19.68 -7.65 5.38
CA ASN A 263 -18.86 -8.36 6.35
C ASN A 263 -17.33 -8.20 6.18
N ALA A 264 -16.85 -7.23 5.38
CA ALA A 264 -15.41 -7.04 5.18
C ALA A 264 -14.66 -6.81 6.49
N LEU A 265 -15.24 -5.98 7.36
CA LEU A 265 -14.64 -5.65 8.65
C LEU A 265 -14.62 -6.86 9.60
N GLU A 266 -15.67 -7.68 9.61
CA GLU A 266 -15.77 -8.92 10.37
C GLU A 266 -14.73 -9.95 9.90
N ILE A 267 -14.58 -10.11 8.58
CA ILE A 267 -13.57 -11.01 7.99
C ILE A 267 -12.18 -10.53 8.36
N PHE A 268 -11.91 -9.21 8.29
CA PHE A 268 -10.64 -8.63 8.70
C PHE A 268 -10.35 -8.91 10.18
N ILE A 269 -11.30 -8.62 11.08
CA ILE A 269 -11.15 -8.86 12.52
C ILE A 269 -10.89 -10.35 12.81
N LYS A 270 -11.61 -11.27 12.17
CA LYS A 270 -11.37 -12.71 12.33
C LYS A 270 -9.94 -13.09 11.99
N ASN A 271 -9.41 -12.59 10.88
CA ASN A 271 -8.03 -12.81 10.48
C ASN A 271 -7.05 -12.16 11.48
N LEU A 272 -7.31 -10.90 11.86
CA LEU A 272 -6.50 -10.18 12.85
C LEU A 272 -6.36 -10.96 14.15
N LEU A 273 -7.47 -11.44 14.71
CA LEU A 273 -7.46 -12.20 15.96
C LEU A 273 -6.69 -13.52 15.82
N HIS A 274 -6.75 -14.18 14.66
CA HIS A 274 -5.93 -15.35 14.39
C HIS A 274 -4.42 -15.03 14.42
N PHE A 275 -4.00 -13.92 13.79
CA PHE A 275 -2.60 -13.48 13.86
C PHE A 275 -2.19 -13.02 15.26
N TYR A 276 -3.08 -12.32 15.97
CA TYR A 276 -2.85 -11.84 17.33
C TYR A 276 -2.61 -12.99 18.32
N LEU A 277 -3.41 -14.05 18.25
CA LEU A 277 -3.24 -15.23 19.08
C LEU A 277 -1.91 -15.95 18.78
N LYS A 278 -1.56 -16.08 17.50
CA LYS A 278 -0.26 -16.69 17.10
C LYS A 278 0.96 -15.88 17.57
N ALA A 279 0.86 -14.57 17.63
CA ALA A 279 1.96 -13.70 18.07
C ALA A 279 2.14 -13.72 19.60
N ASN A 280 1.16 -14.22 20.37
CA ASN A 280 1.16 -14.25 21.83
C ASN A 280 1.21 -15.68 22.40
N CYS A 281 1.36 -16.71 21.57
CA CYS A 281 1.69 -18.09 21.93
C CYS A 281 3.17 -18.36 21.73
#